data_165430906d8210a23a1eeb204e82948b
#
_entry.id   165430906d8210a23a1eeb204e82948b
#
_cell.length_a   1.000
_cell.length_b   1.000
_cell.length_c   1.000
_cell.angle_alpha   90.00
_cell.angle_beta   90.00
_cell.angle_gamma   90.00
#
_symmetry.space_group_name_H-M   'P 1'
#
loop_
_entity.id
_entity.type
_entity.pdbx_description
1 polymer ?
#
loop_
_entity_poly.entity_id
_entity_poly.type
_entity_poly.pdbx_seq_one_letter_code
_entity_poly.pdbx_strand_id
1 'polypeptide(L)'
;TRVEKLLAPSLQREHERRMEAEEENDEQGERDDETETAYEETVDEWFNSLSELERRALERAVETEYDAIVLAEAGLARSNLLEMVPHTQLDPHHFVPAPGQGAVAVTTDEDADCVERIHSVVDHPQTRVETTVERTILATLGGGCIAPIGVYAVLKGDQIRAVVRVLSADGETEVYESKDLPVENHATAAVSFADDLAERGAATLIEDATEATT
;
A
#
# COMPACT_ATOMS: atom_id res chain seq x y z
N THR A 1 -2.55 15.02 0.46
CA THR A 1 -2.36 13.55 0.59
C THR A 1 -1.66 12.96 -0.64
N ARG A 2 -1.30 11.65 -0.62
CA ARG A 2 -0.77 10.97 -1.81
C ARG A 2 -1.82 10.84 -2.91
N VAL A 3 -3.08 10.68 -2.53
CA VAL A 3 -4.21 10.61 -3.50
C VAL A 3 -4.39 11.95 -4.20
N GLU A 4 -4.30 13.09 -3.51
CA GLU A 4 -4.33 14.40 -4.13
C GLU A 4 -3.20 14.58 -5.16
N LYS A 5 -2.00 14.08 -4.87
CA LYS A 5 -0.86 14.12 -5.81
C LYS A 5 -1.10 13.29 -7.08
N LEU A 6 -1.85 12.18 -6.97
CA LEU A 6 -2.20 11.35 -8.11
C LEU A 6 -3.26 12.04 -9.00
N LEU A 7 -4.26 12.66 -8.38
CA LEU A 7 -5.39 13.28 -9.10
C LEU A 7 -5.04 14.66 -9.69
N ALA A 8 -4.13 15.41 -9.06
CA ALA A 8 -3.83 16.79 -9.42
C ALA A 8 -3.48 16.99 -10.92
N PRO A 9 -2.60 16.20 -11.56
CA PRO A 9 -2.22 16.46 -12.95
C PRO A 9 -3.38 16.35 -13.93
N SER A 10 -4.25 15.38 -13.75
CA SER A 10 -5.40 15.18 -14.64
C SER A 10 -6.48 16.25 -14.45
N LEU A 11 -6.74 16.64 -13.20
CA LEU A 11 -7.71 17.68 -12.88
C LEU A 11 -7.24 19.06 -13.35
N GLN A 12 -5.95 19.38 -13.22
CA GLN A 12 -5.39 20.63 -13.69
C GLN A 12 -5.43 20.75 -15.21
N ARG A 13 -5.08 19.69 -15.95
CA ARG A 13 -5.21 19.67 -17.40
C ARG A 13 -6.67 19.80 -17.85
N GLU A 14 -7.60 19.19 -17.12
CA GLU A 14 -9.04 19.34 -17.43
C GLU A 14 -9.52 20.75 -17.16
N HIS A 15 -9.10 21.37 -16.07
CA HIS A 15 -9.41 22.76 -15.73
C HIS A 15 -8.89 23.73 -16.81
N GLU A 16 -7.62 23.58 -17.22
CA GLU A 16 -7.01 24.38 -18.27
C GLU A 16 -7.77 24.28 -19.58
N ARG A 17 -8.11 23.05 -20.02
CA ARG A 17 -8.90 22.84 -21.25
C ARG A 17 -10.28 23.50 -21.21
N ARG A 18 -10.94 23.47 -20.05
CA ARG A 18 -12.25 24.11 -19.88
C ARG A 18 -12.15 25.62 -19.90
N MET A 19 -11.13 26.18 -19.26
CA MET A 19 -10.86 27.61 -19.27
C MET A 19 -10.60 28.12 -20.71
N GLU A 20 -9.74 27.41 -21.45
CA GLU A 20 -9.45 27.73 -22.86
C GLU A 20 -10.73 27.68 -23.74
N ALA A 21 -11.58 26.68 -23.54
CA ALA A 21 -12.83 26.55 -24.28
C ALA A 21 -13.86 27.67 -23.93
N GLU A 22 -13.91 28.15 -22.68
CA GLU A 22 -14.75 29.28 -22.30
C GLU A 22 -14.22 30.60 -22.91
N GLU A 23 -12.90 30.82 -22.87
CA GLU A 23 -12.29 32.02 -23.49
C GLU A 23 -12.53 32.07 -25.00
N GLU A 24 -12.39 30.95 -25.71
CA GLU A 24 -12.68 30.86 -27.17
C GLU A 24 -14.15 31.14 -27.47
N ASN A 25 -15.09 30.69 -26.63
CA ASN A 25 -16.52 30.95 -26.80
C ASN A 25 -16.87 32.41 -26.57
N ASP A 26 -16.23 33.08 -25.60
CA ASP A 26 -16.45 34.49 -25.31
C ASP A 26 -15.88 35.41 -26.41
N GLU A 27 -14.76 35.04 -27.06
CA GLU A 27 -14.15 35.81 -28.16
C GLU A 27 -14.95 35.72 -29.47
N GLN A 28 -15.67 34.61 -29.72
CA GLN A 28 -16.42 34.37 -30.98
C GLN A 28 -17.81 35.02 -31.01
N GLY A 29 -18.35 35.58 -29.92
CA GLY A 29 -19.40 36.61 -29.83
C GLY A 29 -20.74 36.36 -30.49
N GLU A 30 -21.01 35.28 -31.17
CA GLU A 30 -22.33 34.83 -31.70
C GLU A 30 -22.35 33.29 -31.72
N ARG A 31 -23.24 32.71 -30.93
CA ARG A 31 -23.52 31.29 -30.98
C ARG A 31 -24.19 30.95 -32.33
N ASP A 32 -23.44 30.45 -33.27
CA ASP A 32 -24.04 29.63 -34.34
C ASP A 32 -24.47 28.30 -33.69
N ASP A 33 -25.75 27.98 -33.84
CA ASP A 33 -26.47 26.82 -33.26
C ASP A 33 -25.91 25.43 -33.70
N GLU A 34 -24.83 25.41 -34.48
CA GLU A 34 -24.20 24.21 -35.04
C GLU A 34 -22.83 23.86 -34.47
N THR A 35 -22.25 24.67 -33.55
CA THR A 35 -21.00 24.31 -32.87
C THR A 35 -21.35 23.69 -31.53
N GLU A 36 -21.42 22.36 -31.49
CA GLU A 36 -21.41 21.60 -30.23
C GLU A 36 -20.20 22.07 -29.42
N THR A 37 -20.44 22.86 -28.37
CA THR A 37 -19.39 23.24 -27.43
C THR A 37 -18.80 21.97 -26.86
N ALA A 38 -17.48 21.85 -26.82
CA ALA A 38 -16.76 20.66 -26.32
C ALA A 38 -17.14 20.29 -24.87
N TYR A 39 -17.80 21.23 -24.16
CA TYR A 39 -18.31 21.04 -22.81
C TYR A 39 -19.74 21.62 -22.70
N GLU A 40 -20.70 20.80 -22.25
CA GLU A 40 -22.07 21.24 -21.91
C GLU A 40 -22.14 22.03 -20.59
N GLU A 41 -21.14 21.87 -19.75
CA GLU A 41 -21.03 22.39 -18.37
C GLU A 41 -19.96 23.50 -18.30
N THR A 42 -20.30 24.63 -17.68
CA THR A 42 -19.33 25.71 -17.47
C THR A 42 -18.22 25.30 -16.50
N VAL A 43 -17.10 26.05 -16.50
CA VAL A 43 -15.99 25.81 -15.56
C VAL A 43 -16.49 25.88 -14.10
N ASP A 44 -17.36 26.83 -13.80
CA ASP A 44 -17.91 26.99 -12.45
C ASP A 44 -18.82 25.83 -12.04
N GLU A 45 -19.68 25.35 -12.94
CA GLU A 45 -20.54 24.20 -12.69
C GLU A 45 -19.71 22.95 -12.50
N TRP A 46 -18.71 22.71 -13.36
CA TRP A 46 -17.77 21.60 -13.21
C TRP A 46 -17.00 21.68 -11.89
N PHE A 47 -16.43 22.84 -11.52
CA PHE A 47 -15.72 23.00 -10.26
C PHE A 47 -16.61 22.72 -9.05
N ASN A 48 -17.89 23.12 -9.11
CA ASN A 48 -18.85 22.86 -8.06
C ASN A 48 -19.28 21.38 -7.99
N SER A 49 -19.15 20.62 -9.07
CA SER A 49 -19.41 19.16 -9.12
C SER A 49 -18.30 18.36 -8.47
N LEU A 50 -17.07 18.91 -8.36
CA LEU A 50 -15.92 18.24 -7.77
C LEU A 50 -16.11 17.95 -6.26
N SER A 51 -15.66 16.76 -5.83
CA SER A 51 -15.53 16.45 -4.42
C SER A 51 -14.51 17.35 -3.72
N GLU A 52 -14.58 17.43 -2.38
CA GLU A 52 -13.61 18.19 -1.59
C GLU A 52 -12.16 17.72 -1.81
N LEU A 53 -11.98 16.41 -2.05
CA LEU A 53 -10.66 15.83 -2.36
C LEU A 53 -10.13 16.34 -3.70
N GLU A 54 -10.97 16.36 -4.74
CA GLU A 54 -10.60 16.80 -6.09
C GLU A 54 -10.31 18.30 -6.11
N ARG A 55 -11.09 19.13 -5.41
CA ARG A 55 -10.79 20.56 -5.26
C ARG A 55 -9.43 20.80 -4.61
N ARG A 56 -9.12 20.09 -3.52
CA ARG A 56 -7.80 20.17 -2.88
C ARG A 56 -6.68 19.64 -3.77
N ALA A 57 -6.96 18.66 -4.61
CA ALA A 57 -5.99 18.16 -5.58
C ALA A 57 -5.71 19.20 -6.66
N LEU A 58 -6.74 19.88 -7.16
CA LEU A 58 -6.63 20.94 -8.17
C LEU A 58 -5.74 22.11 -7.71
N GLU A 59 -5.84 22.50 -6.44
CA GLU A 59 -5.05 23.59 -5.84
C GLU A 59 -3.58 23.19 -5.55
N ARG A 60 -3.23 21.91 -5.72
CA ARG A 60 -1.92 21.43 -5.34
C ARG A 60 -0.87 21.69 -6.41
N ALA A 61 0.30 22.23 -6.01
CA ALA A 61 1.45 22.29 -6.89
C ALA A 61 1.91 20.87 -7.31
N VAL A 62 2.02 20.62 -8.61
CA VAL A 62 2.46 19.34 -9.17
C VAL A 62 3.94 19.45 -9.54
N GLU A 63 4.79 18.82 -8.72
CA GLU A 63 6.23 18.71 -8.99
C GLU A 63 6.56 17.40 -9.75
N THR A 64 5.73 16.38 -9.59
CA THR A 64 5.92 15.06 -10.18
C THR A 64 4.57 14.44 -10.52
N GLU A 65 4.43 13.98 -11.75
CA GLU A 65 3.27 13.18 -12.18
C GLU A 65 3.46 11.70 -11.80
N TYR A 66 2.38 11.06 -11.41
CA TYR A 66 2.32 9.64 -11.08
C TYR A 66 1.23 8.96 -11.92
N ASP A 67 1.59 7.86 -12.58
CA ASP A 67 0.62 7.02 -13.29
C ASP A 67 -0.23 6.20 -12.30
N ALA A 68 0.38 5.77 -11.21
CA ALA A 68 -0.28 5.02 -10.15
C ALA A 68 0.46 5.16 -8.81
N ILE A 69 -0.22 4.84 -7.72
CA ILE A 69 0.36 4.76 -6.37
C ILE A 69 -0.13 3.51 -5.65
N VAL A 70 0.70 2.94 -4.79
CA VAL A 70 0.31 1.83 -3.92
C VAL A 70 -0.02 2.37 -2.53
N LEU A 71 -1.19 2.01 -2.02
CA LEU A 71 -1.71 2.46 -0.73
C LEU A 71 -2.27 1.28 0.08
N ALA A 72 -2.32 1.47 1.40
CA ALA A 72 -3.03 0.54 2.27
C ALA A 72 -4.56 0.74 2.11
N GLU A 73 -5.28 -0.32 1.75
CA GLU A 73 -6.74 -0.34 1.59
C GLU A 73 -7.47 0.18 2.84
N ALA A 74 -7.02 -0.24 4.03
CA ALA A 74 -7.58 0.22 5.31
C ALA A 74 -7.51 1.75 5.48
N GLY A 75 -6.52 2.42 4.89
CA GLY A 75 -6.41 3.88 4.89
C GLY A 75 -7.48 4.52 4.00
N LEU A 76 -7.70 3.99 2.81
CA LEU A 76 -8.73 4.45 1.88
C LEU A 76 -10.14 4.21 2.44
N ALA A 77 -10.40 3.02 3.01
CA ALA A 77 -11.68 2.69 3.61
C ALA A 77 -12.04 3.63 4.78
N ARG A 78 -11.10 3.86 5.72
CA ARG A 78 -11.34 4.76 6.87
C ARG A 78 -11.52 6.23 6.48
N SER A 79 -10.96 6.65 5.38
CA SER A 79 -11.14 8.02 4.86
C SER A 79 -12.30 8.16 3.87
N ASN A 80 -13.09 7.10 3.68
CA ASN A 80 -14.18 7.02 2.69
C ASN A 80 -13.76 7.32 1.24
N LEU A 81 -12.49 7.06 0.90
CA LEU A 81 -11.95 7.29 -0.43
C LEU A 81 -11.99 6.04 -1.32
N LEU A 82 -12.25 4.86 -0.75
CA LEU A 82 -12.18 3.59 -1.47
C LEU A 82 -13.12 3.56 -2.68
N GLU A 83 -14.34 4.11 -2.53
CA GLU A 83 -15.34 4.16 -3.60
C GLU A 83 -15.21 5.38 -4.53
N MET A 84 -14.39 6.37 -4.14
CA MET A 84 -14.23 7.64 -4.86
C MET A 84 -13.10 7.62 -5.88
N VAL A 85 -12.17 6.67 -5.78
CA VAL A 85 -11.00 6.60 -6.66
C VAL A 85 -10.93 5.24 -7.35
N PRO A 86 -10.61 5.19 -8.66
CA PRO A 86 -10.34 3.93 -9.34
C PRO A 86 -9.19 3.20 -8.65
N HIS A 87 -9.39 1.95 -8.29
CA HIS A 87 -8.36 1.16 -7.64
C HIS A 87 -8.42 -0.31 -8.05
N THR A 88 -7.30 -0.99 -7.86
CA THR A 88 -7.19 -2.44 -8.01
C THR A 88 -6.61 -3.00 -6.72
N GLN A 89 -7.29 -3.96 -6.12
CA GLN A 89 -6.79 -4.66 -4.95
C GLN A 89 -5.68 -5.63 -5.37
N LEU A 90 -4.50 -5.51 -4.75
CA LEU A 90 -3.38 -6.40 -5.01
C LEU A 90 -3.52 -7.66 -4.16
N ASP A 91 -3.42 -8.83 -4.80
CA ASP A 91 -3.45 -10.12 -4.11
C ASP A 91 -2.15 -10.31 -3.29
N PRO A 92 -2.23 -10.49 -1.95
CA PRO A 92 -1.06 -10.64 -1.09
C PRO A 92 -0.25 -11.91 -1.35
N HIS A 93 -0.77 -12.87 -2.11
CA HIS A 93 -0.01 -14.04 -2.57
C HIS A 93 0.91 -13.71 -3.74
N HIS A 94 0.58 -12.70 -4.54
CA HIS A 94 1.41 -12.21 -5.64
C HIS A 94 2.24 -11.00 -5.26
N PHE A 95 1.64 -10.08 -4.52
CA PHE A 95 2.29 -8.88 -3.98
C PHE A 95 2.52 -9.07 -2.47
N VAL A 96 3.45 -9.97 -2.14
CA VAL A 96 3.69 -10.35 -0.75
C VAL A 96 4.12 -9.13 0.06
N PRO A 97 3.35 -8.72 1.09
CA PRO A 97 3.63 -7.50 1.84
C PRO A 97 4.85 -7.65 2.76
N ALA A 98 5.34 -6.52 3.27
CA ALA A 98 6.36 -6.52 4.31
C ALA A 98 5.84 -7.21 5.58
N PRO A 99 6.69 -7.93 6.33
CA PRO A 99 6.30 -8.59 7.58
C PRO A 99 5.64 -7.64 8.58
N GLY A 100 4.51 -8.02 9.12
CA GLY A 100 3.71 -7.21 10.03
C GLY A 100 2.94 -6.07 9.37
N GLN A 101 2.80 -6.08 8.05
CA GLN A 101 2.03 -5.07 7.32
C GLN A 101 0.59 -5.01 7.81
N GLY A 102 0.15 -3.83 8.25
CA GLY A 102 -1.21 -3.60 8.76
C GLY A 102 -1.41 -3.94 10.24
N ALA A 103 -0.47 -4.62 10.89
CA ALA A 103 -0.51 -4.84 12.34
C ALA A 103 -0.22 -3.53 13.08
N VAL A 104 -1.07 -3.19 14.04
CA VAL A 104 -0.90 -2.01 14.90
C VAL A 104 -0.32 -2.46 16.24
N ALA A 105 0.83 -1.90 16.60
CA ALA A 105 1.45 -2.13 17.90
C ALA A 105 1.15 -0.97 18.86
N VAL A 106 0.84 -1.32 20.10
CA VAL A 106 0.72 -0.36 21.21
C VAL A 106 1.90 -0.59 22.15
N THR A 107 2.65 0.45 22.45
CA THR A 107 3.76 0.41 23.39
C THR A 107 3.45 1.23 24.64
N THR A 108 3.92 0.77 25.78
CA THR A 108 3.81 1.46 27.07
C THR A 108 5.05 1.19 27.88
N ASP A 109 5.24 1.95 28.95
CA ASP A 109 6.27 1.69 29.94
C ASP A 109 5.99 0.36 30.64
N GLU A 110 7.02 -0.46 30.88
CA GLU A 110 6.90 -1.79 31.49
C GLU A 110 6.31 -1.72 32.90
N ASP A 111 6.64 -0.66 33.63
CA ASP A 111 6.18 -0.44 35.03
C ASP A 111 4.83 0.32 35.13
N ALA A 112 4.18 0.60 34.00
CA ALA A 112 2.92 1.34 34.03
C ALA A 112 1.76 0.50 34.57
N ASP A 113 0.96 1.06 35.48
CA ASP A 113 -0.22 0.40 36.08
C ASP A 113 -1.27 -0.07 35.04
N CYS A 114 -1.19 0.42 33.81
CA CYS A 114 -2.15 0.12 32.73
C CYS A 114 -1.75 -1.05 31.81
N VAL A 115 -0.56 -1.65 31.99
CA VAL A 115 -0.02 -2.70 31.08
C VAL A 115 -1.02 -3.85 30.89
N GLU A 116 -1.50 -4.45 31.98
CA GLU A 116 -2.44 -5.59 31.91
C GLU A 116 -3.76 -5.19 31.24
N ARG A 117 -4.23 -3.98 31.50
CA ARG A 117 -5.47 -3.47 30.90
C ARG A 117 -5.31 -3.21 29.41
N ILE A 118 -4.19 -2.64 28.98
CA ILE A 118 -3.86 -2.45 27.57
C ILE A 118 -3.80 -3.81 26.89
N HIS A 119 -3.02 -4.75 27.42
CA HIS A 119 -2.89 -6.10 26.86
C HIS A 119 -4.26 -6.79 26.70
N SER A 120 -5.13 -6.72 27.71
CA SER A 120 -6.45 -7.36 27.67
C SER A 120 -7.40 -6.77 26.61
N VAL A 121 -7.17 -5.51 26.19
CA VAL A 121 -8.05 -4.81 25.23
C VAL A 121 -7.51 -4.91 23.79
N VAL A 122 -6.17 -4.89 23.63
CA VAL A 122 -5.55 -4.81 22.28
C VAL A 122 -5.05 -6.16 21.77
N ASP A 123 -4.93 -7.19 22.63
CA ASP A 123 -4.43 -8.50 22.17
C ASP A 123 -5.44 -9.14 21.20
N HIS A 124 -4.95 -9.42 20.00
CA HIS A 124 -5.68 -10.17 18.97
C HIS A 124 -4.90 -11.45 18.67
N PRO A 125 -5.30 -12.60 19.24
CA PRO A 125 -4.52 -13.85 19.17
C PRO A 125 -4.16 -14.29 17.75
N GLN A 126 -5.10 -14.15 16.80
CA GLN A 126 -4.84 -14.48 15.40
C GLN A 126 -3.72 -13.62 14.83
N THR A 127 -3.82 -12.29 14.91
CA THR A 127 -2.80 -11.37 14.41
C THR A 127 -1.47 -11.59 15.10
N ARG A 128 -1.47 -11.88 16.41
CA ARG A 128 -0.25 -12.17 17.15
C ARG A 128 0.46 -13.42 16.63
N VAL A 129 -0.27 -14.48 16.33
CA VAL A 129 0.29 -15.72 15.76
C VAL A 129 0.84 -15.46 14.36
N GLU A 130 0.06 -14.81 13.50
CA GLU A 130 0.45 -14.47 12.13
C GLU A 130 1.72 -13.60 12.11
N THR A 131 1.72 -12.50 12.84
CA THR A 131 2.88 -11.59 12.91
C THR A 131 4.10 -12.22 13.61
N THR A 132 3.90 -13.17 14.52
CA THR A 132 5.01 -13.94 15.10
C THR A 132 5.71 -14.76 14.04
N VAL A 133 4.96 -15.47 13.18
CA VAL A 133 5.53 -16.23 12.06
C VAL A 133 6.29 -15.31 11.11
N GLU A 134 5.66 -14.22 10.67
CA GLU A 134 6.26 -13.26 9.71
C GLU A 134 7.56 -12.67 10.24
N ARG A 135 7.56 -12.18 11.47
CA ARG A 135 8.74 -11.58 12.11
C ARG A 135 9.83 -12.60 12.41
N THR A 136 9.46 -13.83 12.76
CA THR A 136 10.44 -14.91 12.98
C THR A 136 11.16 -15.25 11.70
N ILE A 137 10.45 -15.39 10.57
CA ILE A 137 11.06 -15.63 9.26
C ILE A 137 12.01 -14.48 8.89
N LEU A 138 11.54 -13.22 9.00
CA LEU A 138 12.38 -12.05 8.72
C LEU A 138 13.66 -12.04 9.55
N ALA A 139 13.55 -12.25 10.86
CA ALA A 139 14.68 -12.22 11.79
C ALA A 139 15.68 -13.36 11.51
N THR A 140 15.20 -14.57 11.21
CA THR A 140 16.03 -15.75 10.90
C THR A 140 16.82 -15.57 9.60
N LEU A 141 16.22 -14.93 8.60
CA LEU A 141 16.88 -14.62 7.32
C LEU A 141 17.82 -13.41 7.40
N GLY A 142 17.95 -12.77 8.57
CA GLY A 142 18.79 -11.58 8.73
C GLY A 142 18.24 -10.30 8.10
N GLY A 143 16.95 -10.30 7.74
CA GLY A 143 16.31 -9.17 7.09
C GLY A 143 16.08 -7.99 8.05
N GLY A 144 16.33 -6.78 7.54
CA GLY A 144 16.05 -5.50 8.20
C GLY A 144 15.02 -4.68 7.41
N CYS A 145 14.90 -3.38 7.76
CA CYS A 145 13.91 -2.48 7.13
C CYS A 145 14.11 -2.25 5.63
N ILE A 146 15.30 -2.51 5.11
CA ILE A 146 15.67 -2.32 3.69
C ILE A 146 15.75 -3.64 2.93
N ALA A 147 15.57 -4.78 3.60
CA ALA A 147 15.63 -6.09 2.95
C ALA A 147 14.48 -6.24 1.94
N PRO A 148 14.76 -6.72 0.71
CA PRO A 148 13.75 -6.92 -0.33
C PRO A 148 12.96 -8.21 -0.10
N ILE A 149 12.34 -8.32 1.06
CA ILE A 149 11.58 -9.48 1.52
C ILE A 149 10.14 -9.12 1.85
N GLY A 150 9.20 -9.89 1.29
CA GLY A 150 7.82 -9.95 1.70
C GLY A 150 7.54 -11.25 2.47
N VAL A 151 6.77 -11.16 3.55
CA VAL A 151 6.27 -12.34 4.29
C VAL A 151 4.82 -12.10 4.66
N TYR A 152 3.96 -13.03 4.28
CA TYR A 152 2.53 -12.99 4.56
C TYR A 152 2.08 -14.27 5.20
N ALA A 153 1.52 -14.21 6.39
CA ALA A 153 1.02 -15.36 7.14
C ALA A 153 -0.48 -15.22 7.43
N VAL A 154 -1.23 -16.29 7.20
CA VAL A 154 -2.68 -16.34 7.46
C VAL A 154 -3.02 -17.61 8.23
N LEU A 155 -3.70 -17.44 9.35
CA LEU A 155 -4.25 -18.53 10.15
C LEU A 155 -5.45 -19.16 9.45
N LYS A 156 -5.38 -20.48 9.20
CA LYS A 156 -6.44 -21.30 8.60
C LYS A 156 -6.68 -22.56 9.44
N GLY A 157 -7.61 -22.47 10.36
CA GLY A 157 -7.89 -23.57 11.30
C GLY A 157 -6.72 -23.83 12.25
N ASP A 158 -6.12 -25.00 12.16
CA ASP A 158 -4.97 -25.45 12.95
C ASP A 158 -3.61 -25.23 12.26
N GLN A 159 -3.61 -24.57 11.11
CA GLN A 159 -2.42 -24.30 10.33
C GLN A 159 -2.31 -22.81 9.98
N ILE A 160 -1.08 -22.35 9.75
CA ILE A 160 -0.76 -21.03 9.27
C ILE A 160 -0.13 -21.17 7.89
N ARG A 161 -0.82 -20.66 6.86
CA ARG A 161 -0.24 -20.54 5.52
C ARG A 161 0.73 -19.37 5.53
N ALA A 162 2.03 -19.65 5.43
CA ALA A 162 3.06 -18.65 5.26
C ALA A 162 3.50 -18.60 3.79
N VAL A 163 3.60 -17.39 3.24
CA VAL A 163 4.11 -17.09 1.90
C VAL A 163 5.29 -16.17 2.04
N VAL A 164 6.41 -16.48 1.40
CA VAL A 164 7.63 -15.67 1.44
C VAL A 164 8.09 -15.39 0.01
N ARG A 165 8.48 -14.15 -0.23
CA ARG A 165 9.12 -13.72 -1.48
C ARG A 165 10.33 -12.86 -1.15
N VAL A 166 11.49 -13.25 -1.64
CA VAL A 166 12.74 -12.49 -1.55
C VAL A 166 13.20 -12.18 -2.96
N LEU A 167 13.56 -10.93 -3.23
CA LEU A 167 14.00 -10.47 -4.54
C LEU A 167 15.46 -10.01 -4.48
N SER A 168 16.18 -10.13 -5.59
CA SER A 168 17.42 -9.38 -5.78
C SER A 168 17.13 -7.88 -5.91
N ALA A 169 18.16 -7.03 -5.71
CA ALA A 169 18.01 -5.57 -5.79
C ALA A 169 17.51 -5.09 -7.18
N ASP A 170 17.84 -5.79 -8.25
CA ASP A 170 17.39 -5.55 -9.62
C ASP A 170 16.02 -6.20 -9.96
N GLY A 171 15.53 -7.08 -9.07
CA GLY A 171 14.27 -7.81 -9.26
C GLY A 171 14.32 -8.97 -10.25
N GLU A 172 15.51 -9.32 -10.79
CA GLU A 172 15.65 -10.38 -11.79
C GLU A 172 15.69 -11.79 -11.18
N THR A 173 16.14 -11.89 -9.93
CA THR A 173 16.21 -13.16 -9.20
C THR A 173 15.26 -13.15 -8.02
N GLU A 174 14.52 -14.26 -7.84
CA GLU A 174 13.63 -14.43 -6.70
C GLU A 174 13.75 -15.78 -6.02
N VAL A 175 13.50 -15.81 -4.72
CA VAL A 175 13.16 -16.98 -3.94
C VAL A 175 11.72 -16.83 -3.49
N TYR A 176 10.82 -17.65 -4.01
CA TYR A 176 9.40 -17.67 -3.66
C TYR A 176 9.02 -19.05 -3.12
N GLU A 177 8.35 -19.09 -1.97
CA GLU A 177 7.89 -20.35 -1.37
C GLU A 177 6.65 -20.11 -0.51
N SER A 178 5.81 -21.13 -0.41
CA SER A 178 4.70 -21.15 0.55
C SER A 178 4.63 -22.46 1.30
N LYS A 179 4.37 -22.41 2.61
CA LYS A 179 4.34 -23.57 3.49
C LYS A 179 3.22 -23.45 4.52
N ASP A 180 2.56 -24.57 4.83
CA ASP A 180 1.64 -24.66 5.96
C ASP A 180 2.42 -25.02 7.22
N LEU A 181 2.31 -24.19 8.25
CA LEU A 181 2.99 -24.33 9.54
C LEU A 181 1.95 -24.66 10.62
N PRO A 182 2.26 -25.58 11.55
CA PRO A 182 1.34 -25.92 12.63
C PRO A 182 1.25 -24.78 13.65
N VAL A 183 0.02 -24.46 14.10
CA VAL A 183 -0.21 -23.38 15.09
C VAL A 183 0.47 -23.68 16.43
N GLU A 184 0.48 -24.93 16.88
CA GLU A 184 0.98 -25.28 18.22
C GLU A 184 2.46 -24.93 18.45
N ASN A 185 3.27 -25.00 17.40
CA ASN A 185 4.72 -24.72 17.46
C ASN A 185 5.16 -23.75 16.34
N HIS A 186 4.29 -22.83 15.98
CA HIS A 186 4.44 -21.92 14.82
C HIS A 186 5.77 -21.17 14.80
N ALA A 187 6.26 -20.71 15.95
CA ALA A 187 7.54 -20.00 16.01
C ALA A 187 8.73 -20.89 15.61
N THR A 188 8.80 -22.12 16.13
CA THR A 188 9.85 -23.08 15.76
C THR A 188 9.72 -23.53 14.30
N ALA A 189 8.49 -23.76 13.85
CA ALA A 189 8.23 -24.13 12.45
C ALA A 189 8.61 -22.98 11.49
N ALA A 190 8.41 -21.72 11.90
CA ALA A 190 8.84 -20.55 11.14
C ALA A 190 10.36 -20.45 11.01
N VAL A 191 11.12 -20.74 12.08
CA VAL A 191 12.59 -20.83 12.03
C VAL A 191 13.02 -21.88 11.02
N SER A 192 12.50 -23.11 11.14
CA SER A 192 12.85 -24.18 10.22
C SER A 192 12.49 -23.87 8.76
N PHE A 193 11.38 -23.17 8.53
CA PHE A 193 11.01 -22.73 7.19
C PHE A 193 11.95 -21.65 6.65
N ALA A 194 12.39 -20.73 7.50
CA ALA A 194 13.37 -19.72 7.13
C ALA A 194 14.75 -20.33 6.83
N ASP A 195 15.17 -21.33 7.59
CA ASP A 195 16.42 -22.08 7.32
C ASP A 195 16.35 -22.78 5.95
N ASP A 196 15.23 -23.43 5.62
CA ASP A 196 15.00 -24.04 4.29
C ASP A 196 15.11 -22.97 3.16
N LEU A 197 14.61 -21.76 3.40
CA LEU A 197 14.71 -20.64 2.44
C LEU A 197 16.13 -20.10 2.31
N ALA A 198 16.87 -20.02 3.42
CA ALA A 198 18.27 -19.60 3.43
C ALA A 198 19.13 -20.57 2.60
N GLU A 199 18.93 -21.88 2.73
CA GLU A 199 19.60 -22.90 1.92
C GLU A 199 19.30 -22.76 0.41
N ARG A 200 18.16 -22.16 0.04
CA ARG A 200 17.78 -21.86 -1.36
C ARG A 200 18.30 -20.50 -1.85
N GLY A 201 19.10 -19.79 -1.06
CA GLY A 201 19.73 -18.54 -1.43
C GLY A 201 19.02 -17.27 -0.96
N ALA A 202 17.92 -17.37 -0.19
CA ALA A 202 17.20 -16.20 0.29
C ALA A 202 18.08 -15.27 1.15
N ALA A 203 18.91 -15.83 2.02
CA ALA A 203 19.82 -15.05 2.87
C ALA A 203 20.85 -14.27 2.03
N THR A 204 21.41 -14.90 1.00
CA THR A 204 22.38 -14.26 0.09
C THR A 204 21.75 -13.06 -0.65
N LEU A 205 20.50 -13.22 -1.17
CA LEU A 205 19.81 -12.10 -1.84
C LEU A 205 19.57 -10.91 -0.89
N ILE A 206 19.30 -11.18 0.39
CA ILE A 206 19.11 -10.14 1.40
C ILE A 206 20.43 -9.44 1.74
N GLU A 207 21.52 -10.20 1.90
CA GLU A 207 22.85 -9.67 2.16
C GLU A 207 23.32 -8.75 1.01
N ASP A 208 23.25 -9.25 -0.24
CA ASP A 208 23.64 -8.51 -1.44
C ASP A 208 22.85 -7.19 -1.60
N ALA A 209 21.54 -7.22 -1.35
CA ALA A 209 20.70 -6.03 -1.44
C ALA A 209 21.00 -5.01 -0.32
N THR A 210 21.37 -5.49 0.87
CA THR A 210 21.74 -4.63 2.00
C THR A 210 23.07 -3.94 1.75
N GLU A 211 24.07 -4.65 1.19
CA GLU A 211 25.37 -4.10 0.82
C GLU A 211 25.26 -3.05 -0.29
N ALA A 212 24.41 -3.28 -1.28
CA ALA A 212 24.18 -2.35 -2.40
C ALA A 212 23.54 -1.01 -1.96
N THR A 213 22.92 -0.96 -0.76
CA THR A 213 22.20 0.22 -0.25
C THR A 213 23.05 1.04 0.75
N THR A 214 24.21 0.53 1.18
CA THR A 214 25.12 1.18 2.14
C THR A 214 26.21 1.95 1.43
#